data_ee5d9d31e4734baf92409bb5e4afaa10
#
_entry.id   ee5d9d31e4734baf92409bb5e4afaa10
#
_cell.length_a   1.000
_cell.length_b   1.000
_cell.length_c   1.000
_cell.angle_alpha   90.00
_cell.angle_beta   90.00
_cell.angle_gamma   90.00
#
_symmetry.space_group_name_H-M   'P 1'
#
loop_
_entity.id
_entity.type
_entity.pdbx_description
1 polymer ?
#
loop_
_entity_poly.entity_id
_entity_poly.type
_entity_poly.pdbx_seq_one_letter_code
_entity_poly.pdbx_strand_id
1 'polypeptide(L)'
;MPNSPSPTGSTDAVALTDRTDDRPVYVIGGGPGGLATAAALRARGVRAVVLEKSDRVGASWRGHYDRLHLHTTRRWSALPGLKMPRRFGRWVGRDDVVRYLEKYTEHHELEVVTGVEVNRIDPAPDGSGDWQLTATGGRVLRGRAVVVATGFNHTPRIPDWPGRDTFTGELLHAAEYRNPAPYAGKDVLVVGIGNTGAEIAADLAEGGASRVRIAVRTAPHIVRRSTAGWPAQATGILVRRLPVRLVDRAGAVMARIAVPDLAAQGLPRPEAGLYSRVREGAIPVQDVGLIDAVKAGRVTPVATVASFDKDAVVLADGTRLTPDAVIAATGYTRALEPLLGHLDVLDARGRPVTHGGRAPKQAPGLYFTGFTNPISGMLRELALDAAKIAKKVARSH
;
A
#
# COMPACT_ATOMS: atom_id res chain seq x y z
N MET A 1 40.40 9.26 48.21
CA MET A 1 39.21 9.20 47.35
C MET A 1 39.58 9.80 45.99
N PRO A 2 39.70 9.01 44.91
CA PRO A 2 39.96 9.56 43.59
C PRO A 2 38.63 9.71 42.81
N ASN A 3 38.54 10.87 42.14
CA ASN A 3 37.45 11.29 41.26
C ASN A 3 37.31 10.35 40.07
N SER A 4 36.07 9.91 39.82
CA SER A 4 35.66 9.25 38.55
C SER A 4 35.39 10.32 37.48
N PRO A 5 35.87 10.15 36.25
CA PRO A 5 35.48 11.03 35.17
C PRO A 5 34.16 10.55 34.57
N SER A 6 33.23 11.50 34.36
CA SER A 6 31.99 11.34 33.59
C SER A 6 32.31 11.07 32.11
N PRO A 7 31.56 10.19 31.43
CA PRO A 7 31.73 10.04 29.98
C PRO A 7 30.99 11.16 29.26
N THR A 8 31.75 12.08 28.66
CA THR A 8 31.26 12.99 27.63
C THR A 8 31.00 12.21 26.36
N GLY A 9 29.76 11.82 26.15
CA GLY A 9 29.29 11.28 24.89
C GLY A 9 29.24 12.40 23.85
N SER A 10 30.25 12.48 23.01
CA SER A 10 30.24 13.24 21.77
C SER A 10 29.28 12.55 20.79
N THR A 11 28.09 13.12 20.63
CA THR A 11 27.25 12.87 19.47
C THR A 11 27.87 13.59 18.29
N ASP A 12 28.77 12.91 17.59
CA ASP A 12 29.24 13.35 16.28
C ASP A 12 28.07 13.36 15.32
N ALA A 13 27.41 14.53 15.23
CA ALA A 13 26.58 14.86 14.10
C ALA A 13 27.50 14.87 12.87
N VAL A 14 27.36 13.85 12.01
CA VAL A 14 28.03 13.83 10.72
C VAL A 14 27.59 15.09 9.96
N ALA A 15 28.43 16.11 9.99
CA ALA A 15 28.30 17.29 9.17
C ALA A 15 28.51 16.84 7.73
N LEU A 16 27.41 16.71 6.97
CA LEU A 16 27.44 16.55 5.52
C LEU A 16 28.04 17.83 4.94
N THR A 17 29.34 17.78 4.63
CA THR A 17 30.06 18.89 4.02
C THR A 17 29.47 19.19 2.66
N ASP A 18 29.01 20.41 2.52
CA ASP A 18 28.40 21.03 1.35
C ASP A 18 29.40 21.19 0.22
N ARG A 19 29.51 20.22 -0.69
CA ARG A 19 30.10 20.38 -2.01
C ARG A 19 28.96 20.65 -2.98
N THR A 20 28.96 21.81 -3.61
CA THR A 20 27.87 22.35 -4.44
C THR A 20 27.43 21.45 -5.60
N ASP A 21 28.20 20.43 -5.96
CA ASP A 21 27.89 19.45 -7.01
C ASP A 21 27.39 18.10 -6.47
N ASP A 22 27.30 17.90 -5.15
CA ASP A 22 27.04 16.62 -4.49
C ASP A 22 25.68 16.58 -3.72
N ARG A 23 24.80 17.53 -4.03
CA ARG A 23 23.47 17.58 -3.39
C ARG A 23 22.65 16.35 -3.79
N PRO A 24 22.19 15.56 -2.80
CA PRO A 24 21.52 14.29 -3.10
C PRO A 24 20.12 14.50 -3.68
N VAL A 25 19.59 13.44 -4.28
CA VAL A 25 18.16 13.25 -4.49
C VAL A 25 17.59 12.59 -3.24
N TYR A 26 16.68 13.24 -2.56
CA TYR A 26 16.00 12.63 -1.43
C TYR A 26 14.84 11.76 -1.90
N VAL A 27 14.79 10.52 -1.39
CA VAL A 27 13.71 9.58 -1.64
C VAL A 27 12.99 9.33 -0.32
N ILE A 28 11.72 9.73 -0.22
CA ILE A 28 10.96 9.66 1.03
C ILE A 28 10.17 8.35 1.07
N GLY A 29 10.58 7.45 1.96
CA GLY A 29 10.01 6.13 2.20
C GLY A 29 10.90 4.97 1.78
N GLY A 30 11.24 4.10 2.74
CA GLY A 30 12.06 2.88 2.59
C GLY A 30 11.27 1.64 2.15
N GLY A 31 10.14 1.83 1.46
CA GLY A 31 9.37 0.76 0.83
C GLY A 31 9.90 0.38 -0.56
N PRO A 32 9.26 -0.59 -1.24
CA PRO A 32 9.73 -1.08 -2.53
C PRO A 32 9.87 0.00 -3.60
N GLY A 33 9.01 1.04 -3.59
CA GLY A 33 9.07 2.14 -4.54
C GLY A 33 10.29 3.04 -4.33
N GLY A 34 10.57 3.39 -3.08
CA GLY A 34 11.72 4.21 -2.73
C GLY A 34 13.03 3.48 -2.99
N LEU A 35 13.15 2.25 -2.52
CA LEU A 35 14.36 1.43 -2.71
C LEU A 35 14.65 1.20 -4.21
N ALA A 36 13.62 0.85 -5.01
CA ALA A 36 13.79 0.70 -6.46
C ALA A 36 14.24 2.00 -7.13
N THR A 37 13.73 3.15 -6.68
CA THR A 37 14.08 4.46 -7.23
C THR A 37 15.52 4.85 -6.85
N ALA A 38 15.90 4.64 -5.59
CA ALA A 38 17.28 4.89 -5.15
C ALA A 38 18.29 4.02 -5.91
N ALA A 39 18.00 2.73 -6.08
CA ALA A 39 18.86 1.83 -6.87
C ALA A 39 18.97 2.28 -8.34
N ALA A 40 17.86 2.70 -8.95
CA ALA A 40 17.86 3.18 -10.34
C ALA A 40 18.60 4.52 -10.51
N LEU A 41 18.58 5.39 -9.52
CA LEU A 41 19.36 6.63 -9.47
C LEU A 41 20.86 6.30 -9.32
N ARG A 42 21.22 5.48 -8.34
CA ARG A 42 22.61 5.04 -8.13
C ARG A 42 23.21 4.39 -9.38
N ALA A 43 22.47 3.54 -10.06
CA ALA A 43 22.88 2.92 -11.31
C ALA A 43 23.18 3.93 -12.45
N ARG A 44 22.83 5.21 -12.26
CA ARG A 44 23.13 6.32 -13.18
C ARG A 44 24.14 7.33 -12.62
N GLY A 45 24.84 6.96 -11.55
CA GLY A 45 25.79 7.83 -10.89
C GLY A 45 25.18 8.99 -10.11
N VAL A 46 23.86 8.93 -9.83
CA VAL A 46 23.14 9.95 -9.08
C VAL A 46 23.10 9.55 -7.61
N ARG A 47 23.68 10.37 -6.72
CA ARG A 47 23.56 10.15 -5.28
C ARG A 47 22.11 10.29 -4.84
N ALA A 48 21.57 9.24 -4.16
CA ALA A 48 20.24 9.22 -3.64
C ALA A 48 20.26 8.79 -2.17
N VAL A 49 19.57 9.53 -1.31
CA VAL A 49 19.43 9.23 0.11
C VAL A 49 17.96 8.90 0.38
N VAL A 50 17.70 7.68 0.89
CA VAL A 50 16.37 7.26 1.30
C VAL A 50 16.14 7.70 2.75
N LEU A 51 15.05 8.45 2.98
CA LEU A 51 14.60 8.84 4.31
C LEU A 51 13.43 7.94 4.71
N GLU A 52 13.60 7.16 5.76
CA GLU A 52 12.58 6.24 6.28
C GLU A 52 12.21 6.62 7.72
N LYS A 53 10.92 6.79 8.00
CA LYS A 53 10.44 7.17 9.33
C LYS A 53 10.57 6.08 10.38
N SER A 54 10.51 4.83 9.96
CA SER A 54 10.66 3.68 10.85
C SER A 54 12.13 3.36 11.12
N ASP A 55 12.39 2.44 12.03
CA ASP A 55 13.73 1.96 12.41
C ASP A 55 14.41 1.12 11.32
N ARG A 56 13.67 0.71 10.30
CA ARG A 56 14.15 -0.20 9.23
C ARG A 56 13.33 -0.11 7.96
N VAL A 57 13.88 -0.59 6.84
CA VAL A 57 13.20 -0.65 5.56
C VAL A 57 12.04 -1.66 5.53
N GLY A 58 11.07 -1.45 4.66
CA GLY A 58 9.93 -2.36 4.49
C GLY A 58 8.95 -2.38 5.65
N ALA A 59 8.89 -1.33 6.46
CA ALA A 59 8.09 -1.26 7.68
C ALA A 59 6.59 -1.54 7.45
N SER A 60 5.99 -1.00 6.39
CA SER A 60 4.59 -1.26 6.05
C SER A 60 4.32 -2.74 5.79
N TRP A 61 5.25 -3.46 5.17
CA TRP A 61 5.14 -4.90 4.94
C TRP A 61 5.21 -5.70 6.24
N ARG A 62 6.09 -5.33 7.16
CA ARG A 62 6.17 -5.95 8.49
C ARG A 62 4.89 -5.79 9.30
N GLY A 63 4.21 -4.68 9.11
CA GLY A 63 2.94 -4.35 9.77
C GLY A 63 1.73 -5.11 9.25
N HIS A 64 1.80 -5.85 8.15
CA HIS A 64 0.68 -6.62 7.62
C HIS A 64 0.44 -7.95 8.35
N TYR A 65 -0.75 -8.54 8.14
CA TYR A 65 -1.15 -9.83 8.70
C TYR A 65 -0.34 -11.01 8.15
N ASP A 66 -0.26 -12.09 8.95
CA ASP A 66 0.67 -13.20 8.76
C ASP A 66 0.46 -13.96 7.44
N ARG A 67 -0.80 -14.19 7.04
CA ARG A 67 -1.11 -14.94 5.80
C ARG A 67 -0.91 -14.13 4.51
N LEU A 68 -0.56 -12.84 4.59
CA LEU A 68 -0.45 -12.00 3.39
C LEU A 68 0.59 -12.55 2.41
N HIS A 69 0.16 -12.77 1.18
CA HIS A 69 1.01 -13.11 0.05
C HIS A 69 0.79 -12.11 -1.08
N LEU A 70 1.82 -11.88 -1.88
CA LEU A 70 1.65 -11.11 -3.11
C LEU A 70 0.60 -11.75 -4.01
N HIS A 71 -0.36 -10.96 -4.49
CA HIS A 71 -1.31 -11.38 -5.53
C HIS A 71 -0.68 -11.48 -6.91
N THR A 72 0.54 -10.96 -7.04
CA THR A 72 1.35 -10.96 -8.24
C THR A 72 2.47 -11.99 -8.13
N THR A 73 2.87 -12.55 -9.27
CA THR A 73 3.86 -13.60 -9.26
C THR A 73 5.24 -13.06 -8.93
N ARG A 74 6.05 -13.86 -8.24
CA ARG A 74 7.45 -13.58 -7.92
C ARG A 74 8.25 -13.04 -9.11
N ARG A 75 8.04 -13.61 -10.30
CA ARG A 75 8.78 -13.23 -11.52
C ARG A 75 8.58 -11.77 -11.93
N TRP A 76 7.34 -11.27 -11.80
CA TRP A 76 6.99 -9.91 -12.20
C TRP A 76 6.90 -8.93 -11.03
N SER A 77 7.26 -9.40 -9.82
CA SER A 77 7.31 -8.58 -8.62
C SER A 77 8.74 -8.24 -8.18
N ALA A 78 9.74 -8.79 -8.85
CA ALA A 78 11.13 -8.46 -8.58
C ALA A 78 11.43 -7.01 -8.99
N LEU A 79 12.19 -6.31 -8.15
CA LEU A 79 12.71 -4.98 -8.42
C LEU A 79 13.95 -5.03 -9.34
N PRO A 80 14.31 -3.92 -10.01
CA PRO A 80 15.45 -3.90 -10.93
C PRO A 80 16.77 -4.30 -10.28
N GLY A 81 17.56 -5.10 -10.97
CA GLY A 81 18.88 -5.51 -10.53
C GLY A 81 18.96 -6.73 -9.63
N LEU A 82 17.88 -7.09 -8.92
CA LEU A 82 17.88 -8.26 -8.04
C LEU A 82 16.60 -9.11 -8.20
N LYS A 83 16.76 -10.38 -8.58
CA LYS A 83 15.63 -11.32 -8.68
C LYS A 83 15.24 -11.83 -7.30
N MET A 84 13.95 -12.02 -7.07
CA MET A 84 13.47 -12.73 -5.88
C MET A 84 13.88 -14.22 -5.93
N PRO A 85 14.39 -14.80 -4.83
CA PRO A 85 14.80 -16.21 -4.78
C PRO A 85 13.67 -17.19 -5.12
N ARG A 86 14.00 -18.28 -5.81
CA ARG A 86 13.00 -19.32 -6.19
C ARG A 86 12.33 -19.95 -4.98
N ARG A 87 13.04 -20.08 -3.85
CA ARG A 87 12.52 -20.64 -2.59
C ARG A 87 11.35 -19.87 -1.98
N PHE A 88 11.13 -18.60 -2.37
CA PHE A 88 9.98 -17.80 -1.94
C PHE A 88 8.66 -18.23 -2.60
N GLY A 89 8.68 -19.26 -3.41
CA GLY A 89 7.51 -19.75 -4.10
C GLY A 89 7.03 -18.86 -5.24
N ARG A 90 5.84 -19.14 -5.75
CA ARG A 90 5.21 -18.36 -6.83
C ARG A 90 4.56 -17.08 -6.32
N TRP A 91 3.92 -17.17 -5.17
CA TRP A 91 3.22 -16.12 -4.47
C TRP A 91 4.02 -15.82 -3.20
N VAL A 92 4.75 -14.72 -3.21
CA VAL A 92 5.72 -14.43 -2.15
C VAL A 92 5.00 -13.97 -0.89
N GLY A 93 5.26 -14.61 0.23
CA GLY A 93 4.71 -14.26 1.52
C GLY A 93 5.31 -12.95 2.08
N ARG A 94 4.58 -12.32 2.98
CA ARG A 94 4.94 -11.07 3.65
C ARG A 94 6.39 -11.04 4.13
N ASP A 95 6.81 -12.03 4.89
CA ASP A 95 8.15 -12.06 5.49
C ASP A 95 9.26 -12.21 4.45
N ASP A 96 8.98 -12.94 3.37
CA ASP A 96 9.92 -13.07 2.25
C ASP A 96 10.01 -11.79 1.44
N VAL A 97 8.93 -11.00 1.34
CA VAL A 97 8.99 -9.64 0.78
C VAL A 97 9.89 -8.76 1.63
N VAL A 98 9.76 -8.79 2.97
CA VAL A 98 10.60 -8.04 3.89
C VAL A 98 12.07 -8.41 3.72
N ARG A 99 12.40 -9.72 3.79
CA ARG A 99 13.77 -10.23 3.56
C ARG A 99 14.35 -9.81 2.21
N TYR A 100 13.48 -9.78 1.19
CA TYR A 100 13.87 -9.33 -0.14
C TYR A 100 14.23 -7.84 -0.16
N LEU A 101 13.44 -6.98 0.50
CA LEU A 101 13.72 -5.53 0.55
C LEU A 101 14.99 -5.22 1.33
N GLU A 102 15.24 -5.91 2.45
CA GLU A 102 16.49 -5.80 3.21
C GLU A 102 17.69 -6.17 2.32
N LYS A 103 17.62 -7.38 1.70
CA LYS A 103 18.68 -7.83 0.80
C LYS A 103 18.85 -6.93 -0.42
N TYR A 104 17.76 -6.31 -0.91
CA TYR A 104 17.81 -5.36 -2.01
C TYR A 104 18.59 -4.10 -1.64
N THR A 105 18.37 -3.61 -0.42
CA THR A 105 19.08 -2.45 0.14
C THR A 105 20.58 -2.73 0.24
N GLU A 106 20.96 -3.88 0.80
CA GLU A 106 22.36 -4.32 0.91
C GLU A 106 23.01 -4.53 -0.47
N HIS A 107 22.34 -5.26 -1.36
CA HIS A 107 22.86 -5.59 -2.70
C HIS A 107 23.17 -4.35 -3.55
N HIS A 108 22.36 -3.31 -3.42
CA HIS A 108 22.55 -2.06 -4.13
C HIS A 108 23.30 -1.02 -3.31
N GLU A 109 23.78 -1.38 -2.09
CA GLU A 109 24.49 -0.47 -1.16
C GLU A 109 23.77 0.88 -1.05
N LEU A 110 22.47 0.86 -0.78
CA LEU A 110 21.66 2.06 -0.75
C LEU A 110 21.93 2.87 0.52
N GLU A 111 22.09 4.18 0.38
CA GLU A 111 22.17 5.10 1.51
C GLU A 111 20.75 5.29 2.07
N VAL A 112 20.50 4.70 3.26
CA VAL A 112 19.19 4.76 3.94
C VAL A 112 19.38 5.34 5.33
N VAL A 113 18.65 6.41 5.63
CA VAL A 113 18.60 7.03 6.94
C VAL A 113 17.24 6.71 7.57
N THR A 114 17.25 5.92 8.61
CA THR A 114 16.06 5.49 9.36
C THR A 114 15.76 6.43 10.54
N GLY A 115 14.53 6.37 11.08
CA GLY A 115 14.09 7.25 12.16
C GLY A 115 13.92 8.72 11.73
N VAL A 116 13.76 8.99 10.43
CA VAL A 116 13.59 10.32 9.88
C VAL A 116 12.23 10.43 9.19
N GLU A 117 11.29 11.10 9.83
CA GLU A 117 10.01 11.45 9.23
C GLU A 117 10.09 12.86 8.62
N VAL A 118 9.83 12.96 7.32
CA VAL A 118 9.73 14.23 6.62
C VAL A 118 8.31 14.77 6.81
N ASN A 119 8.20 15.97 7.37
CA ASN A 119 6.92 16.60 7.72
C ASN A 119 6.47 17.61 6.67
N ARG A 120 7.42 18.20 5.91
CA ARG A 120 7.14 19.24 4.93
C ARG A 120 8.20 19.29 3.84
N ILE A 121 7.78 19.59 2.62
CA ILE A 121 8.64 19.77 1.45
C ILE A 121 8.35 21.14 0.84
N ASP A 122 9.35 21.98 0.72
CA ASP A 122 9.26 23.32 0.14
C ASP A 122 10.32 23.52 -0.95
N PRO A 123 10.11 24.42 -1.92
CA PRO A 123 11.21 24.95 -2.73
C PRO A 123 12.23 25.61 -1.82
N ALA A 124 13.50 25.50 -2.16
CA ALA A 124 14.54 26.18 -1.40
C ALA A 124 14.39 27.71 -1.49
N PRO A 125 14.54 28.46 -0.38
CA PRO A 125 14.22 29.89 -0.34
C PRO A 125 15.21 30.78 -1.12
N ASP A 126 16.35 30.25 -1.52
CA ASP A 126 17.40 30.98 -2.24
C ASP A 126 17.20 31.02 -3.77
N GLY A 127 16.11 30.48 -4.30
CA GLY A 127 15.84 30.44 -5.73
C GLY A 127 16.74 29.53 -6.56
N SER A 128 17.53 28.66 -5.92
CA SER A 128 18.45 27.71 -6.58
C SER A 128 17.77 26.67 -7.45
N GLY A 129 16.44 26.51 -7.29
CA GLY A 129 15.67 25.41 -7.89
C GLY A 129 15.74 24.10 -7.10
N ASP A 130 16.41 24.11 -5.95
CA ASP A 130 16.49 22.99 -5.03
C ASP A 130 15.24 22.84 -4.19
N TRP A 131 15.22 21.76 -3.42
CA TRP A 131 14.17 21.42 -2.47
C TRP A 131 14.69 21.44 -1.04
N GLN A 132 13.88 21.98 -0.14
CA GLN A 132 14.10 21.95 1.31
C GLN A 132 13.09 20.99 1.96
N LEU A 133 13.60 20.08 2.77
CA LEU A 133 12.77 19.13 3.54
C LEU A 133 12.92 19.44 5.02
N THR A 134 11.78 19.61 5.70
CA THR A 134 11.73 19.68 7.16
C THR A 134 11.38 18.32 7.71
N ALA A 135 12.20 17.80 8.61
CA ALA A 135 12.06 16.47 9.19
C ALA A 135 12.06 16.48 10.70
N THR A 136 11.79 15.32 11.31
CA THR A 136 11.79 15.12 12.77
C THR A 136 13.04 15.70 13.43
N GLY A 137 12.86 16.29 14.63
CA GLY A 137 13.95 16.93 15.37
C GLY A 137 14.35 18.31 14.83
N GLY A 138 13.51 18.95 14.00
CA GLY A 138 13.80 20.28 13.43
C GLY A 138 14.89 20.24 12.33
N ARG A 139 15.23 19.06 11.82
CA ARG A 139 16.25 18.91 10.76
C ARG A 139 15.75 19.54 9.46
N VAL A 140 16.63 20.32 8.85
CA VAL A 140 16.44 20.90 7.53
C VAL A 140 17.45 20.26 6.57
N LEU A 141 16.93 19.60 5.52
CA LEU A 141 17.72 18.92 4.52
C LEU A 141 17.56 19.62 3.17
N ARG A 142 18.61 19.72 2.39
CA ARG A 142 18.59 20.31 1.05
C ARG A 142 18.97 19.30 -0.01
N GLY A 143 18.18 19.19 -1.05
CA GLY A 143 18.42 18.30 -2.16
C GLY A 143 18.00 18.90 -3.49
N ARG A 144 18.66 18.47 -4.56
CA ARG A 144 18.37 18.95 -5.93
C ARG A 144 17.07 18.41 -6.52
N ALA A 145 16.54 17.31 -5.97
CA ALA A 145 15.26 16.73 -6.35
C ALA A 145 14.71 15.89 -5.20
N VAL A 146 13.39 15.68 -5.21
CA VAL A 146 12.68 14.86 -4.23
C VAL A 146 11.81 13.83 -4.93
N VAL A 147 11.85 12.60 -4.42
CA VAL A 147 10.94 11.53 -4.84
C VAL A 147 10.07 11.11 -3.64
N VAL A 148 8.77 11.35 -3.74
CA VAL A 148 7.81 10.94 -2.72
C VAL A 148 7.38 9.51 -3.01
N ALA A 149 7.72 8.59 -2.09
CA ALA A 149 7.47 7.15 -2.17
C ALA A 149 6.87 6.61 -0.86
N THR A 150 6.09 7.44 -0.15
CA THR A 150 5.53 7.16 1.19
C THR A 150 4.45 6.08 1.18
N GLY A 151 4.00 5.64 0.01
CA GLY A 151 3.11 4.50 -0.17
C GLY A 151 1.64 4.86 -0.28
N PHE A 152 0.89 3.95 -0.92
CA PHE A 152 -0.55 4.08 -1.17
C PHE A 152 -1.37 3.90 0.11
N ASN A 153 -0.96 2.98 0.99
CA ASN A 153 -1.60 2.64 2.25
C ASN A 153 -0.80 3.27 3.41
N HIS A 154 -0.95 4.57 3.62
CA HIS A 154 -0.16 5.28 4.61
C HIS A 154 -0.85 5.31 5.99
N THR A 155 -2.03 5.93 6.07
CA THR A 155 -2.76 6.13 7.34
C THR A 155 -4.06 5.33 7.33
N PRO A 156 -4.27 4.42 8.28
CA PRO A 156 -5.53 3.72 8.47
C PRO A 156 -6.72 4.67 8.55
N ARG A 157 -7.84 4.32 7.92
CA ARG A 157 -9.04 5.13 7.94
C ARG A 157 -10.22 4.32 8.47
N ILE A 158 -10.69 4.65 9.66
CA ILE A 158 -11.98 4.22 10.18
C ILE A 158 -12.99 5.32 9.88
N PRO A 159 -14.12 5.03 9.20
CA PRO A 159 -15.17 6.03 8.99
C PRO A 159 -15.76 6.54 10.29
N ASP A 160 -16.26 7.76 10.25
CA ASP A 160 -16.93 8.37 11.38
C ASP A 160 -18.40 7.94 11.42
N TRP A 161 -18.63 6.69 11.84
CA TRP A 161 -19.98 6.17 11.98
C TRP A 161 -20.68 6.78 13.19
N PRO A 162 -21.97 7.18 13.07
CA PRO A 162 -22.75 7.61 14.22
C PRO A 162 -22.70 6.57 15.35
N GLY A 163 -22.47 7.01 16.56
CA GLY A 163 -22.43 6.15 17.76
C GLY A 163 -21.14 5.34 17.93
N ARG A 164 -20.15 5.44 17.02
CA ARG A 164 -18.90 4.68 17.10
C ARG A 164 -18.19 4.82 18.45
N ASP A 165 -18.11 6.04 18.97
CA ASP A 165 -17.38 6.33 20.20
C ASP A 165 -18.07 5.81 21.47
N THR A 166 -19.34 5.36 21.36
CA THR A 166 -20.08 4.71 22.45
C THR A 166 -20.07 3.19 22.37
N PHE A 167 -19.48 2.63 21.30
CA PHE A 167 -19.41 1.18 21.12
C PHE A 167 -18.51 0.56 22.18
N THR A 168 -19.04 -0.45 22.88
CA THR A 168 -18.35 -1.13 23.98
C THR A 168 -17.60 -2.38 23.56
N GLY A 169 -17.85 -2.88 22.35
CA GLY A 169 -17.13 -4.01 21.77
C GLY A 169 -15.75 -3.61 21.22
N GLU A 170 -14.99 -4.60 20.82
CA GLU A 170 -13.68 -4.40 20.19
C GLU A 170 -13.87 -3.82 18.76
N LEU A 171 -13.31 -2.64 18.49
CA LEU A 171 -13.26 -2.04 17.16
C LEU A 171 -11.82 -1.70 16.82
N LEU A 172 -11.28 -2.35 15.79
CA LEU A 172 -9.91 -2.11 15.32
C LEU A 172 -9.87 -1.91 13.81
N HIS A 173 -8.84 -1.22 13.32
CA HIS A 173 -8.57 -1.18 11.89
C HIS A 173 -7.84 -2.47 11.44
N ALA A 174 -8.06 -2.90 10.20
CA ALA A 174 -7.38 -4.07 9.62
C ALA A 174 -5.85 -3.98 9.63
N ALA A 175 -5.26 -2.79 9.82
CA ALA A 175 -3.82 -2.60 10.03
C ALA A 175 -3.32 -3.21 11.36
N GLU A 176 -4.20 -3.39 12.32
CA GLU A 176 -3.89 -3.96 13.64
C GLU A 176 -4.08 -5.49 13.68
N TYR A 177 -4.86 -6.02 12.75
CA TYR A 177 -5.04 -7.46 12.61
C TYR A 177 -3.74 -8.16 12.22
N ARG A 178 -3.42 -9.27 12.88
CA ARG A 178 -2.22 -10.09 12.60
C ARG A 178 -2.54 -11.49 12.14
N ASN A 179 -3.40 -12.19 12.89
CA ASN A 179 -3.79 -13.56 12.62
C ASN A 179 -5.11 -13.89 13.33
N PRO A 180 -5.76 -15.03 13.03
CA PRO A 180 -7.08 -15.35 13.56
C PRO A 180 -7.08 -15.84 15.02
N ALA A 181 -5.94 -16.17 15.61
CA ALA A 181 -5.88 -16.80 16.92
C ALA A 181 -6.62 -16.05 18.05
N PRO A 182 -6.57 -14.70 18.16
CA PRO A 182 -7.32 -13.95 19.18
C PRO A 182 -8.84 -13.98 18.97
N TYR A 183 -9.29 -14.42 17.80
CA TYR A 183 -10.72 -14.42 17.39
C TYR A 183 -11.31 -15.82 17.34
N ALA A 184 -10.59 -16.86 17.74
CA ALA A 184 -11.13 -18.22 17.83
C ALA A 184 -12.34 -18.25 18.79
N GLY A 185 -13.44 -18.85 18.33
CA GLY A 185 -14.72 -18.90 19.06
C GLY A 185 -15.52 -17.59 19.08
N LYS A 186 -15.00 -16.46 18.59
CA LYS A 186 -15.68 -15.16 18.57
C LYS A 186 -16.59 -14.98 17.35
N ASP A 187 -17.59 -14.13 17.50
CA ASP A 187 -18.43 -13.59 16.43
C ASP A 187 -17.77 -12.31 15.90
N VAL A 188 -17.32 -12.30 14.64
CA VAL A 188 -16.53 -11.19 14.08
C VAL A 188 -17.24 -10.58 12.86
N LEU A 189 -17.33 -9.24 12.86
CA LEU A 189 -17.77 -8.46 11.72
C LEU A 189 -16.57 -7.80 11.03
N VAL A 190 -16.29 -8.18 9.78
CA VAL A 190 -15.31 -7.51 8.93
C VAL A 190 -16.02 -6.45 8.09
N VAL A 191 -15.61 -5.19 8.17
CA VAL A 191 -16.25 -4.09 7.43
C VAL A 191 -15.44 -3.72 6.20
N GLY A 192 -15.98 -4.02 5.02
CA GLY A 192 -15.36 -3.76 3.72
C GLY A 192 -14.85 -5.03 3.04
N ILE A 193 -15.20 -5.18 1.75
CA ILE A 193 -14.87 -6.34 0.92
C ILE A 193 -13.77 -6.02 -0.11
N GLY A 194 -12.77 -5.22 0.27
CA GLY A 194 -11.52 -5.13 -0.50
C GLY A 194 -10.64 -6.37 -0.30
N ASN A 195 -9.45 -6.41 -0.94
CA ASN A 195 -8.53 -7.55 -0.79
C ASN A 195 -8.25 -7.87 0.68
N THR A 196 -7.95 -6.87 1.49
CA THR A 196 -7.67 -7.03 2.92
C THR A 196 -8.86 -7.64 3.67
N GLY A 197 -10.08 -7.09 3.50
CA GLY A 197 -11.25 -7.61 4.20
C GLY A 197 -11.63 -9.02 3.75
N ALA A 198 -11.52 -9.31 2.46
CA ALA A 198 -11.77 -10.64 1.90
C ALA A 198 -10.80 -11.69 2.47
N GLU A 199 -9.51 -11.36 2.56
CA GLU A 199 -8.50 -12.25 3.11
C GLU A 199 -8.65 -12.45 4.62
N ILE A 200 -8.91 -11.37 5.37
CA ILE A 200 -9.14 -11.46 6.82
C ILE A 200 -10.40 -12.28 7.12
N ALA A 201 -11.50 -12.08 6.38
CA ALA A 201 -12.70 -12.87 6.58
C ALA A 201 -12.47 -14.37 6.32
N ALA A 202 -11.73 -14.71 5.27
CA ALA A 202 -11.36 -16.10 5.00
C ALA A 202 -10.42 -16.66 6.09
N ASP A 203 -9.46 -15.87 6.55
CA ASP A 203 -8.51 -16.24 7.61
C ASP A 203 -9.22 -16.53 8.94
N LEU A 204 -10.13 -15.66 9.34
CA LEU A 204 -10.97 -15.84 10.54
C LEU A 204 -11.82 -17.11 10.47
N ALA A 205 -12.44 -17.36 9.31
CA ALA A 205 -13.28 -18.54 9.11
C ALA A 205 -12.47 -19.86 9.13
N GLU A 206 -11.24 -19.83 8.66
CA GLU A 206 -10.30 -20.95 8.72
C GLU A 206 -9.68 -21.10 10.12
N GLY A 207 -9.50 -19.98 10.84
CA GLY A 207 -8.88 -19.91 12.16
C GLY A 207 -9.84 -20.18 13.34
N GLY A 208 -11.08 -20.62 13.07
CA GLY A 208 -12.01 -21.09 14.10
C GLY A 208 -12.85 -20.00 14.78
N ALA A 209 -13.04 -18.84 14.17
CA ALA A 209 -14.05 -17.89 14.60
C ALA A 209 -15.45 -18.58 14.57
N SER A 210 -16.28 -18.36 15.59
CA SER A 210 -17.60 -19.00 15.67
C SER A 210 -18.55 -18.52 14.59
N ARG A 211 -18.39 -17.26 14.18
CA ARG A 211 -19.17 -16.62 13.11
C ARG A 211 -18.36 -15.52 12.46
N VAL A 212 -18.35 -15.47 11.14
CA VAL A 212 -17.71 -14.40 10.38
C VAL A 212 -18.73 -13.77 9.44
N ARG A 213 -18.92 -12.46 9.57
CA ARG A 213 -19.72 -11.66 8.66
C ARG A 213 -18.83 -10.65 7.94
N ILE A 214 -19.17 -10.36 6.68
CA ILE A 214 -18.47 -9.32 5.92
C ILE A 214 -19.48 -8.28 5.44
N ALA A 215 -19.31 -7.03 5.90
CA ALA A 215 -20.19 -5.93 5.52
C ALA A 215 -19.80 -5.38 4.15
N VAL A 216 -20.76 -5.38 3.22
CA VAL A 216 -20.57 -5.04 1.81
C VAL A 216 -21.35 -3.79 1.44
N ARG A 217 -20.65 -2.71 1.09
CA ARG A 217 -21.26 -1.47 0.59
C ARG A 217 -21.56 -1.53 -0.90
N THR A 218 -20.65 -2.09 -1.67
CA THR A 218 -20.75 -2.23 -3.12
C THR A 218 -20.15 -3.57 -3.51
N ALA A 219 -20.90 -4.33 -4.30
CA ALA A 219 -20.46 -5.64 -4.78
C ALA A 219 -19.13 -5.51 -5.55
N PRO A 220 -18.08 -6.25 -5.19
CA PRO A 220 -16.77 -6.16 -5.82
C PRO A 220 -16.70 -7.04 -7.07
N HIS A 221 -15.83 -6.70 -8.00
CA HIS A 221 -15.32 -7.67 -8.95
C HIS A 221 -14.39 -8.65 -8.22
N ILE A 222 -14.69 -9.93 -8.27
CA ILE A 222 -13.84 -10.98 -7.73
C ILE A 222 -13.14 -11.69 -8.89
N VAL A 223 -11.83 -11.84 -8.79
CA VAL A 223 -11.02 -12.55 -9.78
C VAL A 223 -10.17 -13.63 -9.08
N ARG A 224 -10.07 -14.80 -9.66
CA ARG A 224 -9.14 -15.81 -9.14
C ARG A 224 -7.71 -15.36 -9.37
N ARG A 225 -6.84 -15.50 -8.38
CA ARG A 225 -5.41 -15.17 -8.47
C ARG A 225 -4.72 -15.91 -9.62
N SER A 226 -5.17 -17.14 -9.93
CA SER A 226 -4.79 -17.88 -11.13
C SER A 226 -5.93 -18.79 -11.60
N THR A 227 -6.01 -19.03 -12.92
CA THR A 227 -6.96 -19.94 -13.52
C THR A 227 -6.17 -20.93 -14.39
N ALA A 228 -6.32 -22.24 -14.16
CA ALA A 228 -5.55 -23.29 -14.82
C ALA A 228 -4.04 -22.99 -14.90
N GLY A 229 -3.46 -22.52 -13.82
CA GLY A 229 -2.04 -22.15 -13.74
C GLY A 229 -1.69 -20.79 -14.36
N TRP A 230 -2.59 -20.11 -15.07
CA TRP A 230 -2.35 -18.77 -15.65
C TRP A 230 -2.65 -17.66 -14.61
N PRO A 231 -1.70 -16.79 -14.26
CA PRO A 231 -1.93 -15.75 -13.26
C PRO A 231 -2.75 -14.59 -13.82
N ALA A 232 -3.68 -14.05 -13.04
CA ALA A 232 -4.48 -12.88 -13.40
C ALA A 232 -3.62 -11.66 -13.78
N GLN A 233 -2.47 -11.49 -13.14
CA GLN A 233 -1.48 -10.46 -13.48
C GLN A 233 -1.02 -10.53 -14.94
N ALA A 234 -0.79 -11.73 -15.49
CA ALA A 234 -0.37 -11.89 -16.89
C ALA A 234 -1.45 -11.36 -17.84
N THR A 235 -2.71 -11.69 -17.56
CA THR A 235 -3.84 -11.14 -18.32
C THR A 235 -3.86 -9.61 -18.22
N GLY A 236 -3.71 -9.05 -17.01
CA GLY A 236 -3.63 -7.61 -16.78
C GLY A 236 -2.51 -6.92 -17.58
N ILE A 237 -1.35 -7.56 -17.71
CA ILE A 237 -0.23 -7.05 -18.52
C ILE A 237 -0.57 -7.07 -20.01
N LEU A 238 -1.17 -8.13 -20.50
CA LEU A 238 -1.52 -8.29 -21.93
C LEU A 238 -2.58 -7.29 -22.38
N VAL A 239 -3.66 -7.16 -21.59
CA VAL A 239 -4.83 -6.37 -22.02
C VAL A 239 -4.72 -4.88 -21.72
N ARG A 240 -3.69 -4.41 -20.99
CA ARG A 240 -3.56 -3.02 -20.52
C ARG A 240 -3.62 -1.95 -21.61
N ARG A 241 -3.29 -2.30 -22.87
CA ARG A 241 -3.30 -1.40 -24.04
C ARG A 241 -4.49 -1.59 -24.96
N LEU A 242 -5.35 -2.57 -24.66
CA LEU A 242 -6.53 -2.84 -25.48
C LEU A 242 -7.68 -1.90 -25.15
N PRO A 243 -8.64 -1.68 -26.07
CA PRO A 243 -9.85 -0.90 -25.81
C PRO A 243 -10.66 -1.49 -24.65
N VAL A 244 -10.99 -0.64 -23.65
CA VAL A 244 -11.63 -1.06 -22.39
C VAL A 244 -12.92 -1.85 -22.64
N ARG A 245 -13.77 -1.39 -23.56
CA ARG A 245 -15.07 -2.02 -23.86
C ARG A 245 -14.93 -3.47 -24.34
N LEU A 246 -13.88 -3.78 -25.14
CA LEU A 246 -13.60 -5.14 -25.59
C LEU A 246 -13.12 -6.01 -24.44
N VAL A 247 -12.23 -5.47 -23.62
CA VAL A 247 -11.70 -6.19 -22.46
C VAL A 247 -12.78 -6.43 -21.42
N ASP A 248 -13.71 -5.48 -21.18
CA ASP A 248 -14.83 -5.67 -20.28
C ASP A 248 -15.78 -6.77 -20.76
N ARG A 249 -16.10 -6.82 -22.05
CA ARG A 249 -16.95 -7.86 -22.62
C ARG A 249 -16.31 -9.26 -22.48
N ALA A 250 -15.05 -9.41 -22.85
CA ALA A 250 -14.31 -10.66 -22.68
C ALA A 250 -14.17 -11.03 -21.20
N GLY A 251 -13.86 -10.04 -20.34
CA GLY A 251 -13.74 -10.21 -18.91
C GLY A 251 -15.04 -10.66 -18.23
N ALA A 252 -16.20 -10.14 -18.68
CA ALA A 252 -17.51 -10.56 -18.15
C ALA A 252 -17.81 -12.04 -18.44
N VAL A 253 -17.47 -12.53 -19.66
CA VAL A 253 -17.62 -13.95 -20.01
C VAL A 253 -16.70 -14.81 -19.15
N MET A 254 -15.43 -14.43 -19.06
CA MET A 254 -14.44 -15.15 -18.24
C MET A 254 -14.82 -15.17 -16.75
N ALA A 255 -15.34 -14.05 -16.23
CA ALA A 255 -15.77 -13.99 -14.84
C ALA A 255 -16.95 -14.94 -14.54
N ARG A 256 -17.89 -15.09 -15.48
CA ARG A 256 -19.01 -16.04 -15.36
C ARG A 256 -18.56 -17.51 -15.28
N ILE A 257 -17.48 -17.83 -15.99
CA ILE A 257 -16.90 -19.19 -16.01
C ILE A 257 -16.02 -19.41 -14.77
N ALA A 258 -15.19 -18.43 -14.40
CA ALA A 258 -14.18 -18.59 -13.37
C ALA A 258 -14.71 -18.39 -11.93
N VAL A 259 -15.77 -17.58 -11.75
CA VAL A 259 -16.35 -17.24 -10.46
C VAL A 259 -17.81 -17.68 -10.43
N PRO A 260 -18.22 -18.52 -9.47
CA PRO A 260 -19.61 -18.93 -9.33
C PRO A 260 -20.52 -17.73 -9.03
N ASP A 261 -21.80 -17.90 -9.26
CA ASP A 261 -22.78 -16.92 -8.83
C ASP A 261 -22.97 -17.01 -7.32
N LEU A 262 -22.77 -15.91 -6.64
CA LEU A 262 -22.92 -15.80 -5.17
C LEU A 262 -24.09 -14.88 -4.78
N ALA A 263 -24.98 -14.56 -5.72
CA ALA A 263 -26.11 -13.66 -5.45
C ALA A 263 -27.04 -14.22 -4.36
N ALA A 264 -27.28 -15.54 -4.37
CA ALA A 264 -28.06 -16.21 -3.34
C ALA A 264 -27.43 -16.15 -1.94
N GLN A 265 -26.11 -15.93 -1.86
CA GLN A 265 -25.36 -15.74 -0.62
C GLN A 265 -25.20 -14.25 -0.24
N GLY A 266 -25.90 -13.33 -0.92
CA GLY A 266 -25.85 -11.90 -0.63
C GLY A 266 -24.70 -11.15 -1.33
N LEU A 267 -24.01 -11.77 -2.30
CA LEU A 267 -22.90 -11.16 -3.02
C LEU A 267 -23.14 -11.18 -4.54
N PRO A 268 -24.02 -10.29 -5.05
CA PRO A 268 -24.34 -10.24 -6.47
C PRO A 268 -23.14 -9.75 -7.30
N ARG A 269 -23.18 -10.05 -8.59
CA ARG A 269 -22.17 -9.57 -9.53
C ARG A 269 -22.32 -8.07 -9.79
N PRO A 270 -21.19 -7.30 -9.90
CA PRO A 270 -21.25 -5.89 -10.30
C PRO A 270 -21.82 -5.72 -11.71
N GLU A 271 -22.58 -4.65 -11.92
CA GLU A 271 -23.11 -4.30 -13.24
C GLU A 271 -22.06 -3.72 -14.17
N ALA A 272 -21.18 -2.84 -13.64
CA ALA A 272 -20.14 -2.17 -14.40
C ALA A 272 -19.00 -3.14 -14.78
N GLY A 273 -18.34 -2.92 -15.91
CA GLY A 273 -17.20 -3.71 -16.36
C GLY A 273 -15.99 -3.61 -15.41
N LEU A 274 -15.24 -4.70 -15.29
CA LEU A 274 -14.06 -4.78 -14.42
C LEU A 274 -13.01 -3.71 -14.77
N TYR A 275 -12.67 -3.57 -16.04
CA TYR A 275 -11.62 -2.64 -16.48
C TYR A 275 -12.06 -1.19 -16.45
N SER A 276 -13.34 -0.91 -16.70
CA SER A 276 -13.94 0.41 -16.49
C SER A 276 -13.77 0.84 -15.05
N ARG A 277 -14.11 -0.04 -14.10
CA ARG A 277 -13.97 0.23 -12.65
C ARG A 277 -12.51 0.39 -12.22
N VAL A 278 -11.59 -0.41 -12.78
CA VAL A 278 -10.15 -0.26 -12.50
C VAL A 278 -9.62 1.11 -12.99
N ARG A 279 -10.09 1.62 -14.12
CA ARG A 279 -9.74 2.97 -14.59
C ARG A 279 -10.25 4.08 -13.69
N GLU A 280 -11.36 3.87 -13.00
CA GLU A 280 -11.90 4.76 -11.97
C GLU A 280 -11.13 4.64 -10.63
N GLY A 281 -10.21 3.69 -10.53
CA GLY A 281 -9.38 3.46 -9.35
C GLY A 281 -9.86 2.34 -8.42
N ALA A 282 -10.88 1.57 -8.81
CA ALA A 282 -11.28 0.38 -8.06
C ALA A 282 -10.25 -0.75 -8.22
N ILE A 283 -10.15 -1.59 -7.18
CA ILE A 283 -9.30 -2.78 -7.18
C ILE A 283 -10.20 -4.00 -7.16
N PRO A 284 -10.04 -4.97 -8.11
CA PRO A 284 -10.73 -6.23 -7.97
C PRO A 284 -10.22 -7.01 -6.76
N VAL A 285 -11.11 -7.74 -6.11
CA VAL A 285 -10.74 -8.68 -5.06
C VAL A 285 -10.07 -9.88 -5.70
N GLN A 286 -8.84 -10.15 -5.27
CA GLN A 286 -8.11 -11.36 -5.67
C GLN A 286 -8.51 -12.48 -4.72
N ASP A 287 -9.29 -13.44 -5.22
CA ASP A 287 -9.77 -14.54 -4.39
C ASP A 287 -8.63 -15.44 -3.90
N VAL A 288 -8.57 -15.59 -2.58
CA VAL A 288 -7.66 -16.48 -1.85
C VAL A 288 -8.40 -17.25 -0.75
N GLY A 289 -9.65 -17.63 -1.02
CA GLY A 289 -10.48 -18.43 -0.12
C GLY A 289 -11.85 -17.84 0.21
N LEU A 290 -12.11 -16.56 -0.14
CA LEU A 290 -13.40 -15.93 0.13
C LEU A 290 -14.57 -16.64 -0.59
N ILE A 291 -14.42 -16.97 -1.88
CA ILE A 291 -15.47 -17.65 -2.65
C ILE A 291 -15.89 -18.95 -1.96
N ASP A 292 -14.93 -19.77 -1.57
CA ASP A 292 -15.20 -21.08 -0.95
C ASP A 292 -15.76 -20.92 0.47
N ALA A 293 -15.32 -19.90 1.22
CA ALA A 293 -15.84 -19.58 2.54
C ALA A 293 -17.31 -19.09 2.49
N VAL A 294 -17.65 -18.23 1.52
CA VAL A 294 -19.03 -17.74 1.31
C VAL A 294 -19.95 -18.87 0.84
N LYS A 295 -19.51 -19.68 -0.13
CA LYS A 295 -20.29 -20.85 -0.59
C LYS A 295 -20.59 -21.86 0.51
N ALA A 296 -19.64 -22.07 1.39
CA ALA A 296 -19.78 -23.00 2.53
C ALA A 296 -20.54 -22.38 3.72
N GLY A 297 -21.01 -21.14 3.61
CA GLY A 297 -21.68 -20.43 4.71
C GLY A 297 -20.78 -20.06 5.88
N ARG A 298 -19.46 -20.24 5.76
CA ARG A 298 -18.48 -19.87 6.81
C ARG A 298 -18.22 -18.36 6.89
N VAL A 299 -18.45 -17.63 5.80
CA VAL A 299 -18.46 -16.17 5.75
C VAL A 299 -19.79 -15.72 5.18
N THR A 300 -20.51 -14.89 5.93
CA THR A 300 -21.84 -14.38 5.54
C THR A 300 -21.72 -12.91 5.10
N PRO A 301 -21.95 -12.58 3.82
CA PRO A 301 -22.10 -11.20 3.38
C PRO A 301 -23.34 -10.57 4.03
N VAL A 302 -23.20 -9.32 4.50
CA VAL A 302 -24.26 -8.53 5.12
C VAL A 302 -24.26 -7.11 4.56
N ALA A 303 -25.33 -6.33 4.80
CA ALA A 303 -25.41 -4.93 4.41
C ALA A 303 -24.31 -4.10 5.06
N THR A 304 -24.02 -2.92 4.49
CA THR A 304 -22.98 -2.02 5.04
C THR A 304 -23.37 -1.50 6.42
N VAL A 305 -22.36 -1.16 7.23
CA VAL A 305 -22.58 -0.52 8.55
C VAL A 305 -23.17 0.87 8.34
N ALA A 306 -24.23 1.18 9.07
CA ALA A 306 -24.87 2.49 9.13
C ALA A 306 -24.47 3.25 10.41
N SER A 307 -24.50 2.60 11.56
CA SER A 307 -24.18 3.21 12.86
C SER A 307 -23.80 2.17 13.90
N PHE A 308 -23.38 2.64 15.05
CA PHE A 308 -23.13 1.86 16.26
C PHE A 308 -24.10 2.30 17.38
N ASP A 309 -24.45 1.40 18.27
CA ASP A 309 -25.31 1.65 19.43
C ASP A 309 -24.84 0.76 20.58
N LYS A 310 -24.06 1.32 21.49
CA LYS A 310 -23.43 0.64 22.64
C LYS A 310 -22.73 -0.67 22.25
N ASP A 311 -23.44 -1.80 22.40
CA ASP A 311 -22.96 -3.16 22.12
C ASP A 311 -23.35 -3.67 20.73
N ALA A 312 -24.09 -2.87 19.96
CA ALA A 312 -24.63 -3.30 18.68
C ALA A 312 -24.07 -2.48 17.49
N VAL A 313 -23.95 -3.16 16.36
CA VAL A 313 -23.74 -2.57 15.04
C VAL A 313 -25.03 -2.60 14.26
N VAL A 314 -25.48 -1.44 13.78
CA VAL A 314 -26.68 -1.31 12.97
C VAL A 314 -26.27 -1.26 11.50
N LEU A 315 -26.85 -2.14 10.70
CA LEU A 315 -26.61 -2.20 9.27
C LEU A 315 -27.59 -1.30 8.49
N ALA A 316 -27.28 -0.99 7.23
CA ALA A 316 -28.11 -0.13 6.38
C ALA A 316 -29.51 -0.70 6.06
N ASP A 317 -29.71 -1.99 6.21
CA ASP A 317 -31.01 -2.67 6.08
C ASP A 317 -31.80 -2.73 7.41
N GLY A 318 -31.33 -2.08 8.46
CA GLY A 318 -31.94 -2.07 9.80
C GLY A 318 -31.54 -3.26 10.68
N THR A 319 -30.81 -4.25 10.16
CA THR A 319 -30.35 -5.39 10.97
C THR A 319 -29.42 -4.93 12.09
N ARG A 320 -29.62 -5.45 13.29
CA ARG A 320 -28.76 -5.22 14.46
C ARG A 320 -27.90 -6.46 14.71
N LEU A 321 -26.62 -6.26 14.86
CA LEU A 321 -25.63 -7.30 15.16
C LEU A 321 -24.93 -6.95 16.48
N THR A 322 -24.58 -7.96 17.25
CA THR A 322 -23.79 -7.83 18.49
C THR A 322 -22.50 -8.66 18.36
N PRO A 323 -21.55 -8.26 17.49
CA PRO A 323 -20.30 -8.99 17.32
C PRO A 323 -19.37 -8.77 18.52
N ASP A 324 -18.56 -9.79 18.84
CA ASP A 324 -17.48 -9.66 19.83
C ASP A 324 -16.36 -8.71 19.36
N ALA A 325 -16.16 -8.65 18.03
CA ALA A 325 -15.16 -7.77 17.42
C ALA A 325 -15.59 -7.26 16.05
N VAL A 326 -15.22 -6.01 15.75
CA VAL A 326 -15.40 -5.36 14.45
C VAL A 326 -14.02 -5.02 13.88
N ILE A 327 -13.70 -5.56 12.71
CA ILE A 327 -12.45 -5.28 12.00
C ILE A 327 -12.74 -4.38 10.80
N ALA A 328 -12.35 -3.12 10.89
CA ALA A 328 -12.56 -2.12 9.86
C ALA A 328 -11.51 -2.26 8.73
N ALA A 329 -11.84 -3.00 7.67
CA ALA A 329 -11.04 -3.10 6.44
C ALA A 329 -11.42 -1.98 5.45
N THR A 330 -11.50 -0.76 5.95
CA THR A 330 -12.06 0.43 5.27
C THR A 330 -11.02 1.25 4.51
N GLY A 331 -9.80 0.72 4.38
CA GLY A 331 -8.72 1.27 3.58
C GLY A 331 -7.92 2.36 4.30
N TYR A 332 -7.16 3.12 3.51
CA TYR A 332 -6.15 4.05 3.99
C TYR A 332 -6.26 5.39 3.26
N THR A 333 -5.75 6.45 3.88
CA THR A 333 -5.43 7.71 3.22
C THR A 333 -3.94 7.75 2.89
N ARG A 334 -3.56 8.62 1.96
CA ARG A 334 -2.16 8.78 1.53
C ARG A 334 -1.39 9.74 2.42
N ALA A 335 -2.11 10.59 3.17
CA ALA A 335 -1.58 11.63 4.06
C ALA A 335 -0.50 12.52 3.39
N LEU A 336 -0.77 12.94 2.16
CA LEU A 336 0.14 13.81 1.40
C LEU A 336 -0.15 15.31 1.62
N GLU A 337 -1.34 15.65 2.06
CA GLU A 337 -1.79 17.03 2.26
C GLU A 337 -0.90 17.80 3.26
N PRO A 338 -0.55 17.25 4.44
CA PRO A 338 0.36 17.94 5.37
C PRO A 338 1.76 18.13 4.78
N LEU A 339 2.21 17.17 3.98
CA LEU A 339 3.57 17.15 3.43
C LEU A 339 3.78 18.16 2.32
N LEU A 340 2.79 18.31 1.41
CA LEU A 340 2.93 19.09 0.16
C LEU A 340 1.61 19.63 -0.42
N GLY A 341 0.52 19.68 0.36
CA GLY A 341 -0.75 20.22 -0.10
C GLY A 341 -0.69 21.68 -0.52
N HIS A 342 0.21 22.46 0.07
CA HIS A 342 0.45 23.88 -0.25
C HIS A 342 1.15 24.12 -1.60
N LEU A 343 1.60 23.05 -2.29
CA LEU A 343 2.29 23.15 -3.60
C LEU A 343 1.35 22.96 -4.80
N ASP A 344 0.05 22.78 -4.58
CA ASP A 344 -0.96 22.52 -5.63
C ASP A 344 -0.61 21.32 -6.55
N VAL A 345 0.06 20.31 -5.98
CA VAL A 345 0.49 19.10 -6.70
C VAL A 345 -0.42 17.89 -6.45
N LEU A 346 -1.50 18.08 -5.72
CA LEU A 346 -2.50 17.06 -5.40
C LEU A 346 -3.85 17.39 -6.08
N ASP A 347 -4.59 16.35 -6.46
CA ASP A 347 -5.98 16.48 -6.90
C ASP A 347 -6.95 16.59 -5.70
N ALA A 348 -8.24 16.81 -5.98
CA ALA A 348 -9.30 16.92 -4.96
C ALA A 348 -9.47 15.64 -4.09
N ARG A 349 -8.82 14.54 -4.45
CA ARG A 349 -8.79 13.27 -3.69
C ARG A 349 -7.46 13.04 -2.98
N GLY A 350 -6.61 14.07 -2.85
CA GLY A 350 -5.28 13.98 -2.25
C GLY A 350 -4.31 13.07 -3.02
N ARG A 351 -4.47 12.92 -4.34
CA ARG A 351 -3.59 12.11 -5.17
C ARG A 351 -2.64 13.02 -5.96
N PRO A 352 -1.37 12.63 -6.15
CA PRO A 352 -0.46 13.38 -7.01
C PRO A 352 -1.02 13.54 -8.42
N VAL A 353 -0.98 14.76 -8.95
CA VAL A 353 -1.43 15.09 -10.32
C VAL A 353 -0.51 14.52 -11.41
N THR A 354 0.71 14.17 -11.05
CA THR A 354 1.69 13.49 -11.91
C THR A 354 2.23 12.23 -11.26
N HIS A 355 2.82 11.34 -12.05
CA HIS A 355 3.35 10.08 -11.55
C HIS A 355 4.55 9.60 -12.37
N GLY A 356 5.44 8.83 -11.76
CA GLY A 356 6.64 8.30 -12.39
C GLY A 356 7.62 9.41 -12.81
N GLY A 357 8.16 9.34 -14.01
CA GLY A 357 9.17 10.29 -14.50
C GLY A 357 8.63 11.67 -14.93
N ARG A 358 7.43 12.04 -14.52
CA ARG A 358 6.84 13.36 -14.78
C ARG A 358 6.78 14.17 -13.51
N ALA A 359 7.45 15.32 -13.47
CA ALA A 359 7.28 16.32 -12.43
C ALA A 359 6.11 17.26 -12.74
N PRO A 360 5.37 17.77 -11.74
CA PRO A 360 4.40 18.85 -11.95
C PRO A 360 5.10 20.09 -12.52
N LYS A 361 4.42 20.87 -13.36
CA LYS A 361 5.02 22.08 -13.96
C LYS A 361 5.42 23.10 -12.91
N GLN A 362 4.62 23.27 -11.87
CA GLN A 362 4.84 24.19 -10.76
C GLN A 362 5.88 23.68 -9.74
N ALA A 363 6.28 22.42 -9.82
CA ALA A 363 7.19 21.76 -8.89
C ALA A 363 8.25 20.92 -9.64
N PRO A 364 9.11 21.54 -10.46
CA PRO A 364 10.16 20.83 -11.18
C PRO A 364 11.13 20.17 -10.19
N GLY A 365 11.56 18.93 -10.48
CA GLY A 365 12.38 18.14 -9.55
C GLY A 365 11.64 17.37 -8.48
N LEU A 366 10.30 17.55 -8.34
CA LEU A 366 9.45 16.75 -7.46
C LEU A 366 8.80 15.60 -8.24
N TYR A 367 9.00 14.37 -7.76
CA TYR A 367 8.48 13.15 -8.41
C TYR A 367 7.68 12.30 -7.45
N PHE A 368 6.77 11.50 -7.98
CA PHE A 368 5.88 10.62 -7.21
C PHE A 368 5.93 9.18 -7.74
N THR A 369 5.98 8.19 -6.84
CA THR A 369 5.86 6.77 -7.18
C THR A 369 5.05 6.02 -6.13
N GLY A 370 4.27 5.01 -6.58
CA GLY A 370 3.48 4.17 -5.66
C GLY A 370 2.10 4.69 -5.31
N PHE A 371 1.57 5.69 -6.01
CA PHE A 371 0.24 6.28 -5.74
C PHE A 371 -0.83 5.90 -6.77
N THR A 372 -0.54 4.95 -7.65
CA THR A 372 -1.49 4.37 -8.60
C THR A 372 -1.80 2.92 -8.23
N ASN A 373 -2.86 2.39 -8.81
CA ASN A 373 -3.32 1.03 -8.55
C ASN A 373 -3.36 0.19 -9.84
N PRO A 374 -2.20 -0.23 -10.34
CA PRO A 374 -2.10 -0.85 -11.65
C PRO A 374 -2.51 -2.33 -11.61
N ILE A 375 -3.31 -2.74 -12.59
CA ILE A 375 -3.71 -4.15 -12.77
C ILE A 375 -2.52 -5.08 -13.13
N SER A 376 -1.43 -4.51 -13.63
CA SER A 376 -0.18 -5.22 -13.96
C SER A 376 0.66 -5.57 -12.72
N GLY A 377 0.27 -5.09 -11.56
CA GLY A 377 0.92 -5.29 -10.27
C GLY A 377 1.77 -4.09 -9.83
N MET A 378 1.61 -3.73 -8.55
CA MET A 378 2.27 -2.55 -7.96
C MET A 378 3.78 -2.63 -8.06
N LEU A 379 4.42 -3.72 -7.58
CA LEU A 379 5.89 -3.82 -7.57
C LEU A 379 6.48 -3.70 -8.99
N ARG A 380 5.80 -4.26 -10.00
CA ARG A 380 6.20 -4.13 -11.39
C ARG A 380 6.16 -2.67 -11.87
N GLU A 381 5.10 -1.96 -11.57
CA GLU A 381 4.99 -0.54 -12.00
C GLU A 381 5.96 0.36 -11.22
N LEU A 382 6.21 0.08 -9.93
CA LEU A 382 7.27 0.75 -9.15
C LEU A 382 8.65 0.60 -9.83
N ALA A 383 8.97 -0.61 -10.31
CA ALA A 383 10.20 -0.85 -11.06
C ALA A 383 10.29 -0.03 -12.36
N LEU A 384 9.17 0.07 -13.09
CA LEU A 384 9.10 0.88 -14.32
C LEU A 384 9.20 2.38 -14.04
N ASP A 385 8.56 2.85 -12.97
CA ASP A 385 8.60 4.26 -12.59
C ASP A 385 9.98 4.66 -12.07
N ALA A 386 10.63 3.82 -11.27
CA ALA A 386 12.00 4.01 -10.82
C ALA A 386 12.96 4.29 -12.00
N ALA A 387 12.87 3.48 -13.06
CA ALA A 387 13.68 3.66 -14.25
C ALA A 387 13.39 4.99 -14.99
N LYS A 388 12.10 5.40 -15.06
CA LYS A 388 11.70 6.67 -15.69
C LYS A 388 12.14 7.88 -14.87
N ILE A 389 11.96 7.85 -13.55
CA ILE A 389 12.38 8.91 -12.62
C ILE A 389 13.90 9.08 -12.73
N ALA A 390 14.66 7.99 -12.57
CA ALA A 390 16.12 8.05 -12.61
C ALA A 390 16.66 8.56 -13.97
N LYS A 391 16.01 8.15 -15.10
CA LYS A 391 16.36 8.68 -16.42
C LYS A 391 16.08 10.19 -16.53
N LYS A 392 15.00 10.67 -15.92
CA LYS A 392 14.65 12.11 -15.99
C LYS A 392 15.59 12.93 -15.12
N VAL A 393 15.81 12.51 -13.88
CA VAL A 393 16.71 13.16 -12.93
C VAL A 393 18.15 13.26 -13.49
N ALA A 394 18.69 12.17 -14.05
CA ALA A 394 20.03 12.15 -14.64
C ALA A 394 20.20 13.01 -15.91
N ARG A 395 19.11 13.48 -16.53
CA ARG A 395 19.15 14.35 -17.72
C ARG A 395 18.99 15.84 -17.38
N SER A 396 18.53 16.13 -16.19
CA SER A 396 18.30 17.52 -15.75
C SER A 396 19.58 18.13 -15.16
N HIS A 397 20.67 17.41 -15.31
CA HIS A 397 22.06 17.73 -14.93
C HIS A 397 22.99 17.22 -16.01
#